data_77520ab28554586c89f6146ea3d8f367
#
_entry.id   77520ab28554586c89f6146ea3d8f367
#
_cell.length_a   1.000
_cell.length_b   1.000
_cell.length_c   1.000
_cell.angle_alpha   90.00
_cell.angle_beta   90.00
_cell.angle_gamma   90.00
#
_symmetry.space_group_name_H-M   'P 1'
#
loop_
_entity.id
_entity.type
_entity.pdbx_description
1 polymer ?
#
loop_
_entity_poly.entity_id
_entity_poly.type
_entity_poly.pdbx_seq_one_letter_code
_entity_poly.pdbx_strand_id
1 'polypeptide(L)'
;VKSNSNIEIKNIEKPPVGQGDMLVKMRACGICGSDVEKVFGKYGQPSMRLGHEPAGIITQVGSEISNFSVSDRVFTHHHVACYSDDCHECSHGNETMCKRYYESNLEPCGLADEYVVPEWNVKHGGVLKIPDNMSFEEAAMIEPLACCIRAWNKFTRQKNDSVAILGVGPTGIMHALLAKLYGFGKIFCLDLNDFRLDFAKKFETITIHSDNPNALEQIKSETANQGVDIVIVSTSNLNALKDAINFVRKGGTIVMFGVPTKGAKVELDMSEVYSKGLTIVNSYAASDFDTKEALEKISSKQINVSQLITHKYNLQECQQAFVHAKSGDNAMKIIINN
;
A
#
# COMPACT_ATOMS: atom_id res chain seq x y z
N VAL A 1 15.00 14.97 -4.64
CA VAL A 1 14.00 16.05 -4.61
C VAL A 1 14.69 17.34 -4.18
N LYS A 2 14.59 18.40 -4.97
CA LYS A 2 15.04 19.74 -4.56
C LYS A 2 13.97 20.42 -3.70
N SER A 3 14.34 21.41 -2.92
CA SER A 3 13.50 22.14 -1.94
C SER A 3 12.19 22.76 -2.47
N ASN A 4 11.86 22.62 -3.76
CA ASN A 4 10.71 23.25 -4.41
C ASN A 4 9.80 22.25 -5.13
N SER A 5 9.62 21.06 -4.60
CA SER A 5 8.75 20.04 -5.19
C SER A 5 9.20 19.58 -6.60
N ASN A 6 10.47 19.75 -6.92
CA ASN A 6 11.06 19.35 -8.20
C ASN A 6 11.80 18.03 -8.05
N ILE A 7 11.48 17.08 -8.91
CA ILE A 7 12.20 15.82 -9.08
C ILE A 7 13.20 16.01 -10.21
N GLU A 8 14.45 15.65 -9.97
CA GLU A 8 15.52 15.71 -10.93
C GLU A 8 16.17 14.33 -11.04
N ILE A 9 16.33 13.84 -12.24
CA ILE A 9 17.11 12.64 -12.52
C ILE A 9 18.59 13.01 -12.50
N LYS A 10 19.37 12.26 -11.75
CA LYS A 10 20.82 12.46 -11.64
C LYS A 10 21.56 11.16 -11.95
N ASN A 11 22.64 11.30 -12.68
CA ASN A 11 23.64 10.25 -12.74
C ASN A 11 24.40 10.24 -11.43
N ILE A 12 24.42 9.10 -10.77
CA ILE A 12 25.19 8.85 -9.56
C ILE A 12 26.16 7.70 -9.81
N GLU A 13 27.21 7.64 -9.03
CA GLU A 13 28.09 6.47 -9.01
C GLU A 13 27.29 5.24 -8.59
N LYS A 14 27.53 4.12 -9.28
CA LYS A 14 26.87 2.85 -8.98
C LYS A 14 27.25 2.40 -7.56
N PRO A 15 26.29 2.11 -6.68
CA PRO A 15 26.65 1.61 -5.35
C PRO A 15 27.43 0.31 -5.43
N PRO A 16 28.43 0.10 -4.56
CA PRO A 16 29.18 -1.15 -4.53
C PRO A 16 28.27 -2.32 -4.13
N VAL A 17 28.49 -3.49 -4.72
CA VAL A 17 27.75 -4.72 -4.42
C VAL A 17 28.64 -5.59 -3.54
N GLY A 18 28.24 -5.79 -2.28
CA GLY A 18 28.91 -6.65 -1.32
C GLY A 18 28.70 -8.13 -1.59
N GLN A 19 29.33 -8.98 -0.79
CA GLN A 19 29.27 -10.45 -0.95
C GLN A 19 27.85 -11.01 -0.68
N GLY A 20 27.07 -10.38 0.19
CA GLY A 20 25.70 -10.74 0.49
C GLY A 20 24.63 -9.90 -0.24
N ASP A 21 25.05 -8.93 -1.06
CA ASP A 21 24.16 -8.02 -1.76
C ASP A 21 23.80 -8.51 -3.16
N MET A 22 22.76 -7.95 -3.75
CA MET A 22 22.47 -8.11 -5.16
C MET A 22 22.17 -6.78 -5.84
N LEU A 23 22.47 -6.69 -7.13
CA LEU A 23 22.11 -5.57 -7.98
C LEU A 23 20.90 -5.94 -8.81
N VAL A 24 19.90 -5.08 -8.83
CA VAL A 24 18.67 -5.26 -9.58
C VAL A 24 18.50 -4.11 -10.56
N LYS A 25 18.30 -4.43 -11.85
CA LYS A 25 17.87 -3.47 -12.87
C LYS A 25 16.35 -3.30 -12.73
N MET A 26 15.90 -2.10 -12.42
CA MET A 26 14.47 -1.79 -12.32
C MET A 26 13.79 -1.99 -13.67
N ARG A 27 12.61 -2.61 -13.65
CA ARG A 27 11.73 -2.78 -14.81
C ARG A 27 10.39 -2.10 -14.61
N ALA A 28 9.90 -2.06 -13.36
CA ALA A 28 8.72 -1.32 -12.99
C ALA A 28 8.81 -0.89 -11.52
N CYS A 29 8.33 0.31 -11.22
CA CYS A 29 8.19 0.81 -9.86
C CYS A 29 6.89 1.60 -9.72
N GLY A 30 6.07 1.28 -8.74
CA GLY A 30 4.84 2.01 -8.46
C GLY A 30 5.10 3.35 -7.78
N ILE A 31 4.27 4.36 -8.08
CA ILE A 31 4.23 5.60 -7.30
C ILE A 31 3.20 5.42 -6.17
N CYS A 32 3.67 5.58 -4.93
CA CYS A 32 2.84 5.57 -3.73
C CYS A 32 2.42 6.99 -3.33
N GLY A 33 1.27 7.11 -2.67
CA GLY A 33 0.85 8.38 -2.06
C GLY A 33 1.86 8.93 -1.05
N SER A 34 2.58 8.06 -0.33
CA SER A 34 3.64 8.48 0.59
C SER A 34 4.85 9.09 -0.12
N ASP A 35 5.19 8.65 -1.34
CA ASP A 35 6.23 9.29 -2.15
C ASP A 35 5.77 10.66 -2.66
N VAL A 36 4.49 10.77 -3.04
CA VAL A 36 3.88 12.07 -3.41
C VAL A 36 3.94 13.05 -2.23
N GLU A 37 3.64 12.58 -1.01
CA GLU A 37 3.76 13.39 0.21
C GLU A 37 5.20 13.80 0.53
N LYS A 38 6.20 12.95 0.29
CA LYS A 38 7.62 13.30 0.44
C LYS A 38 8.03 14.41 -0.53
N VAL A 39 7.45 14.44 -1.74
CA VAL A 39 7.80 15.42 -2.77
C VAL A 39 7.05 16.73 -2.61
N PHE A 40 5.75 16.67 -2.41
CA PHE A 40 4.84 17.83 -2.49
C PHE A 40 4.18 18.19 -1.15
N GLY A 41 4.20 17.27 -0.19
CA GLY A 41 3.54 17.44 1.10
C GLY A 41 4.38 18.19 2.12
N LYS A 42 3.86 18.24 3.36
CA LYS A 42 4.55 18.86 4.51
C LYS A 42 5.78 18.05 5.00
N TYR A 43 5.93 16.82 4.55
CA TYR A 43 7.13 16.01 4.80
C TYR A 43 8.34 16.44 3.95
N GLY A 44 8.20 17.47 3.10
CA GLY A 44 9.15 17.97 2.11
C GLY A 44 10.60 18.13 2.56
N GLN A 45 11.18 17.07 3.08
CA GLN A 45 12.61 16.90 3.21
C GLN A 45 13.12 16.36 1.87
N PRO A 46 14.13 16.99 1.28
CA PRO A 46 14.78 16.44 0.10
C PRO A 46 15.17 14.98 0.39
N SER A 47 14.62 14.05 -0.37
CA SER A 47 14.95 12.64 -0.23
C SER A 47 15.37 12.09 -1.59
N MET A 48 16.49 11.39 -1.62
CA MET A 48 16.87 10.58 -2.80
C MET A 48 16.19 9.21 -2.79
N ARG A 49 15.52 8.85 -1.68
CA ARG A 49 14.89 7.54 -1.49
C ARG A 49 13.41 7.60 -1.87
N LEU A 50 13.13 7.51 -3.17
CA LEU A 50 11.79 7.40 -3.73
C LEU A 50 11.63 6.07 -4.44
N GLY A 51 10.38 5.56 -4.46
CA GLY A 51 10.03 4.31 -5.13
C GLY A 51 10.34 3.09 -4.26
N HIS A 52 9.42 2.76 -3.41
CA HIS A 52 9.50 1.59 -2.52
C HIS A 52 8.67 0.39 -3.01
N GLU A 53 8.16 0.46 -4.23
CA GLU A 53 7.38 -0.58 -4.88
C GLU A 53 8.08 -1.12 -6.15
N PRO A 54 9.39 -1.47 -6.11
CA PRO A 54 10.11 -1.85 -7.31
C PRO A 54 10.04 -3.35 -7.61
N ALA A 55 10.07 -3.66 -8.90
CA ALA A 55 10.31 -4.99 -9.44
C ALA A 55 11.32 -4.91 -10.59
N GLY A 56 12.14 -5.94 -10.77
CA GLY A 56 13.19 -5.90 -11.77
C GLY A 56 13.86 -7.24 -12.05
N ILE A 57 15.03 -7.16 -12.66
CA ILE A 57 15.86 -8.31 -13.03
C ILE A 57 17.21 -8.20 -12.32
N ILE A 58 17.66 -9.27 -11.71
CA ILE A 58 18.98 -9.34 -11.09
C ILE A 58 20.04 -9.26 -12.16
N THR A 59 20.96 -8.29 -12.04
CA THR A 59 22.12 -8.10 -12.96
C THR A 59 23.44 -8.51 -12.34
N GLN A 60 23.53 -8.57 -11.00
CA GLN A 60 24.68 -9.05 -10.27
C GLN A 60 24.27 -9.68 -8.94
N VAL A 61 24.95 -10.75 -8.56
CA VAL A 61 24.73 -11.47 -7.30
C VAL A 61 26.05 -11.55 -6.54
N GLY A 62 26.03 -11.23 -5.26
CA GLY A 62 27.19 -11.39 -4.38
C GLY A 62 27.56 -12.87 -4.17
N SER A 63 28.82 -13.13 -3.88
CA SER A 63 29.38 -14.51 -3.81
C SER A 63 28.79 -15.40 -2.71
N GLU A 64 28.16 -14.83 -1.69
CA GLU A 64 27.50 -15.55 -0.59
C GLU A 64 26.03 -15.92 -0.88
N ILE A 65 25.48 -15.48 -2.00
CA ILE A 65 24.08 -15.75 -2.36
C ILE A 65 24.03 -16.99 -3.24
N SER A 66 23.29 -18.01 -2.81
CA SER A 66 23.14 -19.28 -3.54
C SER A 66 21.74 -19.55 -4.10
N ASN A 67 20.73 -18.85 -3.58
CA ASN A 67 19.30 -19.06 -3.92
C ASN A 67 18.76 -18.15 -5.02
N PHE A 68 19.58 -17.21 -5.50
CA PHE A 68 19.27 -16.30 -6.61
C PHE A 68 20.38 -16.32 -7.66
N SER A 69 20.03 -15.99 -8.89
CA SER A 69 20.93 -15.96 -10.05
C SER A 69 20.72 -14.70 -10.88
N VAL A 70 21.74 -14.32 -11.64
CA VAL A 70 21.60 -13.29 -12.68
C VAL A 70 20.48 -13.69 -13.64
N SER A 71 19.70 -12.74 -14.07
CA SER A 71 18.47 -12.87 -14.87
C SER A 71 17.24 -13.36 -14.12
N ASP A 72 17.30 -13.67 -12.83
CA ASP A 72 16.08 -13.88 -12.04
C ASP A 72 15.22 -12.62 -12.03
N ARG A 73 13.93 -12.81 -12.21
CA ARG A 73 12.91 -11.76 -12.10
C ARG A 73 12.47 -11.67 -10.66
N VAL A 74 12.54 -10.46 -10.07
CA VAL A 74 12.30 -10.29 -8.62
C VAL A 74 11.45 -9.06 -8.31
N PHE A 75 10.65 -9.20 -7.25
CA PHE A 75 10.14 -8.11 -6.41
C PHE A 75 11.09 -7.92 -5.24
N THR A 76 11.29 -6.68 -4.80
CA THR A 76 12.18 -6.37 -3.67
C THR A 76 11.48 -5.46 -2.68
N HIS A 77 11.42 -5.90 -1.43
CA HIS A 77 10.85 -5.15 -0.32
C HIS A 77 11.93 -4.25 0.30
N HIS A 78 11.60 -2.97 0.49
CA HIS A 78 12.59 -1.95 0.90
C HIS A 78 12.92 -2.00 2.39
N HIS A 79 11.97 -2.33 3.26
CA HIS A 79 12.15 -2.45 4.70
C HIS A 79 11.83 -3.86 5.17
N VAL A 80 12.73 -4.47 5.94
CA VAL A 80 12.63 -5.87 6.35
C VAL A 80 12.92 -6.01 7.83
N ALA A 81 12.03 -6.70 8.55
CA ALA A 81 12.17 -6.98 9.97
C ALA A 81 13.27 -8.04 10.25
N CYS A 82 13.64 -8.21 11.51
CA CYS A 82 14.67 -9.20 11.86
C CYS A 82 14.11 -10.63 11.99
N TYR A 83 12.81 -10.78 12.21
CA TYR A 83 12.13 -12.09 12.43
C TYR A 83 12.81 -12.99 13.49
N SER A 84 13.60 -12.39 14.40
CA SER A 84 14.21 -13.13 15.50
C SER A 84 13.16 -13.44 16.58
N ASP A 85 13.23 -14.64 17.16
CA ASP A 85 12.39 -15.05 18.30
C ASP A 85 12.64 -14.17 19.53
N ASP A 86 13.86 -13.63 19.67
CA ASP A 86 14.25 -12.71 20.74
C ASP A 86 13.75 -11.27 20.52
N CYS A 87 13.23 -10.94 19.34
CA CYS A 87 12.67 -9.63 19.06
C CYS A 87 11.24 -9.55 19.56
N HIS A 88 11.00 -8.69 20.55
CA HIS A 88 9.69 -8.53 21.16
C HIS A 88 8.61 -8.17 20.15
N GLU A 89 8.88 -7.25 19.24
CA GLU A 89 7.94 -6.84 18.21
C GLU A 89 7.61 -7.98 17.24
N CYS A 90 8.63 -8.70 16.76
CA CYS A 90 8.43 -9.79 15.80
C CYS A 90 7.70 -10.98 16.43
N SER A 91 8.07 -11.38 17.66
CA SER A 91 7.43 -12.50 18.35
C SER A 91 5.95 -12.23 18.71
N HIS A 92 5.50 -10.96 18.67
CA HIS A 92 4.11 -10.55 18.90
C HIS A 92 3.36 -10.18 17.60
N GLY A 93 3.88 -10.51 16.41
CA GLY A 93 3.23 -10.21 15.13
C GLY A 93 3.22 -8.72 14.76
N ASN A 94 4.17 -7.96 15.31
CA ASN A 94 4.34 -6.53 15.05
C ASN A 94 5.64 -6.24 14.28
N GLU A 95 5.92 -7.03 13.26
CA GLU A 95 7.17 -7.01 12.48
C GLU A 95 7.50 -5.61 11.94
N THR A 96 6.48 -4.86 11.51
CA THR A 96 6.64 -3.48 11.00
C THR A 96 7.03 -2.46 12.10
N MET A 97 6.98 -2.86 13.37
CA MET A 97 7.45 -2.09 14.54
C MET A 97 8.83 -2.53 15.02
N CYS A 98 9.41 -3.56 14.42
CA CYS A 98 10.76 -4.04 14.72
C CYS A 98 11.78 -2.91 14.57
N LYS A 99 12.70 -2.77 15.52
CA LYS A 99 13.76 -1.74 15.47
C LYS A 99 14.60 -1.82 14.21
N ARG A 100 14.81 -3.04 13.68
CA ARG A 100 15.59 -3.30 12.47
C ARG A 100 14.84 -2.99 11.17
N TYR A 101 13.51 -2.81 11.23
CA TYR A 101 12.66 -2.64 10.03
C TYR A 101 13.12 -1.48 9.14
N TYR A 102 13.52 -0.36 9.74
CA TYR A 102 14.00 0.82 9.01
C TYR A 102 15.51 0.91 8.85
N GLU A 103 16.28 -0.01 9.42
CA GLU A 103 17.74 -0.01 9.31
C GLU A 103 18.21 -0.43 7.92
N SER A 104 17.41 -1.21 7.20
CA SER A 104 17.69 -1.59 5.82
C SER A 104 16.85 -0.81 4.83
N ASN A 105 17.37 -0.57 3.64
CA ASN A 105 16.67 0.01 2.53
C ASN A 105 17.40 -0.31 1.22
N LEU A 106 16.71 -0.20 0.09
CA LEU A 106 17.31 -0.29 -1.22
C LEU A 106 18.18 0.93 -1.50
N GLU A 107 19.33 0.77 -2.16
CA GLU A 107 20.27 1.86 -2.43
C GLU A 107 20.42 2.10 -3.94
N PRO A 108 20.07 3.29 -4.48
CA PRO A 108 19.58 4.48 -3.78
C PRO A 108 18.09 4.37 -3.38
N CYS A 109 17.29 3.61 -4.07
CA CYS A 109 15.90 3.14 -3.90
C CYS A 109 15.33 2.73 -5.28
N GLY A 110 14.08 2.23 -5.35
CA GLY A 110 13.54 1.62 -6.57
C GLY A 110 13.36 2.53 -7.78
N LEU A 111 13.24 3.86 -7.60
CA LEU A 111 13.22 4.80 -8.73
C LEU A 111 14.66 5.16 -9.17
N ALA A 112 15.35 4.15 -9.68
CA ALA A 112 16.69 4.23 -10.28
C ALA A 112 16.81 3.20 -11.41
N ASP A 113 17.75 3.41 -12.35
CA ASP A 113 18.03 2.42 -13.39
C ASP A 113 18.41 1.07 -12.79
N GLU A 114 19.27 1.11 -11.77
CA GLU A 114 19.70 -0.03 -10.97
C GLU A 114 19.75 0.36 -9.50
N TYR A 115 19.48 -0.60 -8.64
CA TYR A 115 19.59 -0.42 -7.19
C TYR A 115 20.14 -1.68 -6.52
N VAL A 116 20.87 -1.47 -5.44
CA VAL A 116 21.39 -2.56 -4.61
C VAL A 116 20.31 -2.96 -3.59
N VAL A 117 20.11 -4.26 -3.48
CA VAL A 117 19.35 -4.90 -2.40
C VAL A 117 20.37 -5.39 -1.39
N PRO A 118 20.40 -4.85 -0.17
CA PRO A 118 21.40 -5.19 0.82
C PRO A 118 21.21 -6.62 1.35
N GLU A 119 22.31 -7.20 1.80
CA GLU A 119 22.38 -8.54 2.42
C GLU A 119 21.25 -8.78 3.43
N TRP A 120 20.95 -7.77 4.25
CA TRP A 120 19.88 -7.85 5.22
C TRP A 120 18.53 -8.23 4.58
N ASN A 121 18.15 -7.52 3.51
CA ASN A 121 16.88 -7.79 2.82
C ASN A 121 16.92 -9.16 2.14
N VAL A 122 18.04 -9.55 1.56
CA VAL A 122 18.21 -10.85 0.91
C VAL A 122 18.04 -11.99 1.93
N LYS A 123 18.71 -11.90 3.08
CA LYS A 123 18.71 -12.95 4.12
C LYS A 123 17.37 -13.07 4.87
N HIS A 124 16.62 -11.97 4.98
CA HIS A 124 15.38 -11.94 5.79
C HIS A 124 14.10 -11.98 4.94
N GLY A 125 14.18 -12.41 3.67
CA GLY A 125 13.00 -12.69 2.85
C GLY A 125 12.44 -11.48 2.10
N GLY A 126 13.15 -10.35 2.05
CA GLY A 126 12.76 -9.16 1.32
C GLY A 126 12.87 -9.26 -0.20
N VAL A 127 13.25 -10.42 -0.74
CA VAL A 127 13.34 -10.66 -2.18
C VAL A 127 12.47 -11.85 -2.57
N LEU A 128 11.56 -11.65 -3.51
CA LEU A 128 10.66 -12.69 -4.00
C LEU A 128 10.84 -12.89 -5.50
N LYS A 129 11.03 -14.14 -5.95
CA LYS A 129 11.04 -14.46 -7.39
C LYS A 129 9.65 -14.25 -7.97
N ILE A 130 9.58 -13.57 -9.10
CA ILE A 130 8.35 -13.32 -9.84
C ILE A 130 8.15 -14.45 -10.85
N PRO A 131 7.01 -15.17 -10.84
CA PRO A 131 6.73 -16.21 -11.82
C PRO A 131 6.53 -15.62 -13.22
N ASP A 132 6.76 -16.44 -14.25
CA ASP A 132 6.74 -16.02 -15.65
C ASP A 132 5.38 -15.46 -16.13
N ASN A 133 4.28 -15.91 -15.51
CA ASN A 133 2.92 -15.45 -15.81
C ASN A 133 2.54 -14.11 -15.17
N MET A 134 3.47 -13.44 -14.48
CA MET A 134 3.28 -12.14 -13.82
C MET A 134 4.16 -11.08 -14.50
N SER A 135 3.60 -9.95 -14.87
CA SER A 135 4.37 -8.81 -15.39
C SER A 135 5.13 -8.08 -14.26
N PHE A 136 6.12 -7.24 -14.63
CA PHE A 136 6.81 -6.41 -13.64
C PHE A 136 5.91 -5.34 -13.04
N GLU A 137 4.97 -4.82 -13.83
CA GLU A 137 3.98 -3.87 -13.35
C GLU A 137 3.02 -4.52 -12.34
N GLU A 138 2.59 -5.76 -12.56
CA GLU A 138 1.82 -6.51 -11.56
C GLU A 138 2.67 -6.76 -10.30
N ALA A 139 3.96 -7.05 -10.46
CA ALA A 139 4.87 -7.26 -9.33
C ALA A 139 5.11 -5.98 -8.53
N ALA A 140 5.13 -4.81 -9.17
CA ALA A 140 5.19 -3.52 -8.48
C ALA A 140 3.94 -3.25 -7.62
N MET A 141 2.86 -4.01 -7.78
CA MET A 141 1.65 -3.92 -6.97
C MET A 141 1.68 -4.83 -5.74
N ILE A 142 2.74 -5.63 -5.55
CA ILE A 142 2.87 -6.55 -4.41
C ILE A 142 2.91 -5.77 -3.09
N GLU A 143 3.76 -4.75 -2.98
CA GLU A 143 3.91 -3.97 -1.75
C GLU A 143 2.61 -3.29 -1.31
N PRO A 144 1.92 -2.49 -2.16
CA PRO A 144 0.69 -1.84 -1.74
C PRO A 144 -0.45 -2.84 -1.45
N LEU A 145 -0.52 -3.99 -2.14
CA LEU A 145 -1.48 -5.03 -1.81
C LEU A 145 -1.14 -5.70 -0.48
N ALA A 146 0.15 -5.93 -0.19
CA ALA A 146 0.61 -6.49 1.07
C ALA A 146 0.24 -5.59 2.26
N CYS A 147 0.36 -4.27 2.13
CA CYS A 147 -0.13 -3.32 3.13
C CYS A 147 -1.63 -3.50 3.41
N CYS A 148 -2.44 -3.67 2.35
CA CYS A 148 -3.86 -3.93 2.49
C CYS A 148 -4.12 -5.28 3.18
N ILE A 149 -3.43 -6.34 2.78
CA ILE A 149 -3.55 -7.68 3.39
C ILE A 149 -3.23 -7.62 4.89
N ARG A 150 -2.15 -6.94 5.26
CA ARG A 150 -1.82 -6.74 6.68
C ARG A 150 -2.95 -6.09 7.45
N ALA A 151 -3.61 -5.09 6.88
CA ALA A 151 -4.78 -4.46 7.51
C ALA A 151 -5.91 -5.47 7.75
N TRP A 152 -6.20 -6.31 6.76
CA TRP A 152 -7.23 -7.34 6.85
C TRP A 152 -6.90 -8.45 7.85
N ASN A 153 -5.62 -8.69 8.16
CA ASN A 153 -5.16 -9.67 9.14
C ASN A 153 -5.16 -9.14 10.58
N LYS A 154 -5.51 -7.84 10.80
CA LYS A 154 -5.56 -7.22 12.14
C LYS A 154 -6.91 -7.37 12.85
N PHE A 155 -7.94 -7.90 12.21
CA PHE A 155 -9.28 -8.04 12.78
C PHE A 155 -9.96 -9.33 12.32
N THR A 156 -10.94 -9.78 13.08
CA THR A 156 -11.78 -10.92 12.70
C THR A 156 -12.86 -10.47 11.73
N ARG A 157 -13.23 -11.33 10.78
CA ARG A 157 -14.25 -11.11 9.78
C ARG A 157 -15.07 -12.37 9.55
N GLN A 158 -16.30 -12.20 9.10
CA GLN A 158 -17.19 -13.32 8.78
C GLN A 158 -17.65 -13.20 7.32
N LYS A 159 -18.06 -14.30 6.74
CA LYS A 159 -18.68 -14.31 5.41
C LYS A 159 -20.01 -13.52 5.45
N ASN A 160 -20.24 -12.74 4.42
CA ASN A 160 -21.38 -11.83 4.28
C ASN A 160 -21.33 -10.58 5.20
N ASP A 161 -20.27 -10.34 5.95
CA ASP A 161 -20.06 -9.04 6.59
C ASP A 161 -20.14 -7.90 5.56
N SER A 162 -20.44 -6.72 6.03
CA SER A 162 -20.47 -5.49 5.23
C SER A 162 -19.28 -4.60 5.54
N VAL A 163 -18.77 -3.89 4.54
CA VAL A 163 -17.64 -2.97 4.71
C VAL A 163 -17.89 -1.64 4.01
N ALA A 164 -17.51 -0.55 4.66
CA ALA A 164 -17.39 0.77 4.04
C ALA A 164 -15.91 1.16 3.93
N ILE A 165 -15.49 1.57 2.74
CA ILE A 165 -14.12 2.00 2.44
C ILE A 165 -14.16 3.49 2.16
N LEU A 166 -13.54 4.26 3.05
CA LEU A 166 -13.47 5.72 2.97
C LEU A 166 -12.15 6.13 2.31
N GLY A 167 -12.26 6.65 1.09
CA GLY A 167 -11.14 6.90 0.21
C GLY A 167 -10.88 5.71 -0.73
N VAL A 168 -11.31 5.82 -2.00
CA VAL A 168 -11.18 4.75 -3.00
C VAL A 168 -10.12 5.06 -4.07
N GLY A 169 -8.98 5.58 -3.62
CA GLY A 169 -7.75 5.55 -4.40
C GLY A 169 -7.26 4.12 -4.63
N PRO A 170 -6.02 3.91 -5.14
CA PRO A 170 -5.51 2.58 -5.47
C PRO A 170 -5.63 1.57 -4.33
N THR A 171 -5.25 1.95 -3.10
CA THR A 171 -5.36 1.07 -1.93
C THR A 171 -6.81 0.83 -1.51
N GLY A 172 -7.69 1.84 -1.63
CA GLY A 172 -9.12 1.65 -1.35
C GLY A 172 -9.77 0.63 -2.29
N ILE A 173 -9.41 0.65 -3.59
CA ILE A 173 -9.88 -0.38 -4.53
C ILE A 173 -9.27 -1.75 -4.20
N MET A 174 -8.00 -1.83 -3.78
CA MET A 174 -7.42 -3.09 -3.30
C MET A 174 -8.17 -3.64 -2.09
N HIS A 175 -8.59 -2.80 -1.15
CA HIS A 175 -9.46 -3.20 -0.05
C HIS A 175 -10.81 -3.73 -0.53
N ALA A 176 -11.41 -3.11 -1.55
CA ALA A 176 -12.67 -3.59 -2.15
C ALA A 176 -12.50 -4.97 -2.81
N LEU A 177 -11.40 -5.17 -3.54
CA LEU A 177 -11.05 -6.47 -4.14
C LEU A 177 -10.81 -7.55 -3.08
N LEU A 178 -10.14 -7.22 -1.99
CA LEU A 178 -9.93 -8.13 -0.86
C LEU A 178 -11.26 -8.45 -0.16
N ALA A 179 -12.13 -7.46 0.05
CA ALA A 179 -13.46 -7.68 0.60
C ALA A 179 -14.26 -8.67 -0.26
N LYS A 180 -14.24 -8.49 -1.58
CA LYS A 180 -14.89 -9.41 -2.52
C LYS A 180 -14.29 -10.83 -2.42
N LEU A 181 -12.95 -10.95 -2.40
CA LEU A 181 -12.26 -12.23 -2.25
C LEU A 181 -12.62 -12.94 -0.94
N TYR A 182 -12.79 -12.19 0.14
CA TYR A 182 -13.14 -12.72 1.48
C TYR A 182 -14.65 -12.97 1.65
N GLY A 183 -15.46 -12.71 0.62
CA GLY A 183 -16.88 -13.05 0.61
C GLY A 183 -17.76 -12.08 1.36
N PHE A 184 -17.41 -10.79 1.38
CA PHE A 184 -18.26 -9.74 1.94
C PHE A 184 -19.54 -9.58 1.14
N GLY A 185 -20.66 -9.34 1.84
CA GLY A 185 -21.99 -9.23 1.21
C GLY A 185 -22.23 -7.85 0.61
N LYS A 186 -21.85 -6.80 1.31
CA LYS A 186 -22.02 -5.41 0.87
C LYS A 186 -20.70 -4.65 0.99
N ILE A 187 -20.30 -4.00 -0.09
CA ILE A 187 -19.05 -3.22 -0.15
C ILE A 187 -19.42 -1.80 -0.58
N PHE A 188 -19.32 -0.86 0.36
CA PHE A 188 -19.55 0.57 0.11
C PHE A 188 -18.22 1.25 -0.15
N CYS A 189 -18.15 2.05 -1.20
CA CYS A 189 -16.99 2.83 -1.60
C CYS A 189 -17.34 4.32 -1.54
N LEU A 190 -16.64 5.08 -0.68
CA LEU A 190 -16.88 6.50 -0.49
C LEU A 190 -15.64 7.32 -0.89
N ASP A 191 -15.82 8.33 -1.72
CA ASP A 191 -14.76 9.29 -2.11
C ASP A 191 -15.40 10.64 -2.48
N LEU A 192 -14.59 11.69 -2.57
CA LEU A 192 -14.96 13.01 -3.11
C LEU A 192 -14.75 13.10 -4.62
N ASN A 193 -14.02 12.17 -5.22
CA ASN A 193 -13.62 12.18 -6.61
C ASN A 193 -14.51 11.26 -7.44
N ASP A 194 -15.29 11.84 -8.35
CA ASP A 194 -16.24 11.10 -9.20
C ASP A 194 -15.57 10.04 -10.07
N PHE A 195 -14.37 10.34 -10.63
CA PHE A 195 -13.63 9.35 -11.41
C PHE A 195 -13.32 8.10 -10.59
N ARG A 196 -12.92 8.24 -9.32
CA ARG A 196 -12.63 7.13 -8.43
C ARG A 196 -13.89 6.35 -8.07
N LEU A 197 -15.01 7.02 -7.86
CA LEU A 197 -16.30 6.38 -7.63
C LEU A 197 -16.76 5.59 -8.87
N ASP A 198 -16.65 6.17 -10.06
CA ASP A 198 -16.96 5.49 -11.31
C ASP A 198 -16.03 4.30 -11.57
N PHE A 199 -14.76 4.43 -11.17
CA PHE A 199 -13.81 3.33 -11.24
C PHE A 199 -14.21 2.19 -10.27
N ALA A 200 -14.65 2.53 -9.05
CA ALA A 200 -15.08 1.55 -8.05
C ALA A 200 -16.33 0.77 -8.50
N LYS A 201 -17.26 1.38 -9.24
CA LYS A 201 -18.44 0.70 -9.80
C LYS A 201 -18.10 -0.52 -10.65
N LYS A 202 -16.91 -0.54 -11.31
CA LYS A 202 -16.46 -1.68 -12.12
C LYS A 202 -16.27 -2.96 -11.31
N PHE A 203 -16.16 -2.84 -10.00
CA PHE A 203 -15.95 -3.96 -9.06
C PHE A 203 -17.22 -4.34 -8.29
N GLU A 204 -18.41 -3.93 -8.79
CA GLU A 204 -19.71 -4.27 -8.20
C GLU A 204 -19.87 -3.73 -6.75
N THR A 205 -19.34 -2.55 -6.49
CA THR A 205 -19.44 -1.86 -5.20
C THR A 205 -20.58 -0.85 -5.21
N ILE A 206 -21.12 -0.54 -4.03
CA ILE A 206 -22.08 0.54 -3.83
C ILE A 206 -21.29 1.83 -3.61
N THR A 207 -21.36 2.75 -4.56
CA THR A 207 -20.58 3.99 -4.49
C THR A 207 -21.42 5.13 -3.93
N ILE A 208 -20.82 5.92 -3.03
CA ILE A 208 -21.47 7.06 -2.37
C ILE A 208 -20.48 8.24 -2.41
N HIS A 209 -20.91 9.41 -2.89
CA HIS A 209 -20.11 10.62 -2.79
C HIS A 209 -19.98 11.03 -1.31
N SER A 210 -18.76 11.30 -0.84
CA SER A 210 -18.49 11.57 0.59
C SER A 210 -19.21 12.82 1.13
N ASP A 211 -19.52 13.80 0.26
CA ASP A 211 -20.30 14.98 0.64
C ASP A 211 -21.83 14.75 0.59
N ASN A 212 -22.29 13.54 0.27
CA ASN A 212 -23.70 13.26 0.27
C ASN A 212 -24.27 13.29 1.71
N PRO A 213 -25.17 14.23 2.05
CA PRO A 213 -25.71 14.35 3.40
C PRO A 213 -26.51 13.11 3.84
N ASN A 214 -26.97 12.30 2.88
CA ASN A 214 -27.75 11.09 3.13
C ASN A 214 -26.87 9.81 3.08
N ALA A 215 -25.55 9.92 3.12
CA ALA A 215 -24.65 8.77 3.04
C ALA A 215 -24.91 7.73 4.15
N LEU A 216 -25.16 8.20 5.38
CA LEU A 216 -25.50 7.34 6.52
C LEU A 216 -26.84 6.59 6.29
N GLU A 217 -27.86 7.28 5.82
CA GLU A 217 -29.17 6.70 5.53
C GLU A 217 -29.08 5.65 4.42
N GLN A 218 -28.28 5.90 3.39
CA GLN A 218 -28.03 4.92 2.33
C GLN A 218 -27.35 3.67 2.86
N ILE A 219 -26.31 3.82 3.69
CA ILE A 219 -25.64 2.68 4.32
C ILE A 219 -26.63 1.90 5.21
N LYS A 220 -27.40 2.60 6.04
CA LYS A 220 -28.37 1.99 6.94
C LYS A 220 -29.48 1.24 6.20
N SER A 221 -30.01 1.79 5.13
CA SER A 221 -31.06 1.13 4.33
C SER A 221 -30.60 -0.20 3.74
N GLU A 222 -29.30 -0.32 3.44
CA GLU A 222 -28.67 -1.52 2.89
C GLU A 222 -28.17 -2.50 3.97
N THR A 223 -28.15 -2.11 5.25
CA THR A 223 -27.59 -2.86 6.37
C THR A 223 -28.59 -3.08 7.51
N ALA A 224 -29.86 -3.28 7.18
CA ALA A 224 -30.94 -3.48 8.16
C ALA A 224 -30.98 -2.41 9.27
N ASN A 225 -30.68 -1.17 8.95
CA ASN A 225 -30.58 0.00 9.85
C ASN A 225 -29.47 -0.08 10.93
N GLN A 226 -28.51 -1.00 10.80
CA GLN A 226 -27.46 -1.19 11.80
C GLN A 226 -26.16 -0.41 11.51
N GLY A 227 -25.84 -0.17 10.25
CA GLY A 227 -24.53 0.25 9.78
C GLY A 227 -23.66 -0.93 9.35
N VAL A 228 -22.44 -0.68 8.87
CA VAL A 228 -21.53 -1.72 8.39
C VAL A 228 -20.76 -2.41 9.52
N ASP A 229 -20.36 -3.66 9.29
CA ASP A 229 -19.52 -4.43 10.23
C ASP A 229 -18.14 -3.82 10.37
N ILE A 230 -17.56 -3.35 9.26
CA ILE A 230 -16.20 -2.85 9.20
C ILE A 230 -16.16 -1.54 8.43
N VAL A 231 -15.38 -0.57 8.92
CA VAL A 231 -15.03 0.63 8.16
C VAL A 231 -13.52 0.69 7.98
N ILE A 232 -13.05 0.84 6.73
CA ILE A 232 -11.64 1.03 6.42
C ILE A 232 -11.42 2.48 6.02
N VAL A 233 -10.64 3.21 6.81
CA VAL A 233 -10.27 4.61 6.53
C VAL A 233 -8.98 4.59 5.70
N SER A 234 -9.13 4.60 4.36
CA SER A 234 -8.03 4.54 3.37
C SER A 234 -7.64 5.93 2.84
N THR A 235 -7.82 6.95 3.67
CA THR A 235 -7.44 8.35 3.40
C THR A 235 -6.70 8.95 4.58
N SER A 236 -5.82 9.92 4.31
CA SER A 236 -5.14 10.70 5.37
C SER A 236 -6.04 11.76 6.01
N ASN A 237 -7.25 11.99 5.48
CA ASN A 237 -8.19 12.95 6.03
C ASN A 237 -8.84 12.42 7.31
N LEU A 238 -8.48 13.00 8.45
CA LEU A 238 -9.00 12.56 9.75
C LEU A 238 -10.52 12.79 9.94
N ASN A 239 -11.17 13.63 9.14
CA ASN A 239 -12.63 13.76 9.19
C ASN A 239 -13.32 12.46 8.81
N ALA A 240 -12.73 11.67 7.91
CA ALA A 240 -13.23 10.35 7.57
C ALA A 240 -13.31 9.39 8.78
N LEU A 241 -12.50 9.61 9.83
CA LEU A 241 -12.59 8.83 11.06
C LEU A 241 -13.87 9.18 11.87
N LYS A 242 -14.31 10.44 11.84
CA LYS A 242 -15.61 10.84 12.43
C LYS A 242 -16.77 10.16 11.70
N ASP A 243 -16.72 10.17 10.38
CA ASP A 243 -17.74 9.51 9.55
C ASP A 243 -17.74 8.00 9.80
N ALA A 244 -16.56 7.40 9.96
CA ALA A 244 -16.42 5.97 10.26
C ALA A 244 -17.17 5.55 11.54
N ILE A 245 -17.13 6.38 12.59
CA ILE A 245 -17.87 6.13 13.84
C ILE A 245 -19.39 6.10 13.60
N ASN A 246 -19.88 6.95 12.67
CA ASN A 246 -21.30 7.01 12.34
C ASN A 246 -21.74 5.81 11.47
N PHE A 247 -20.89 5.36 10.55
CA PHE A 247 -21.20 4.31 9.59
C PHE A 247 -21.11 2.90 10.17
N VAL A 248 -20.24 2.71 11.18
CA VAL A 248 -20.01 1.40 11.79
C VAL A 248 -21.15 1.03 12.76
N ARG A 249 -21.58 -0.25 12.73
CA ARG A 249 -22.55 -0.79 13.68
C ARG A 249 -21.97 -0.90 15.10
N LYS A 250 -22.85 -1.14 16.08
CA LYS A 250 -22.43 -1.54 17.43
C LYS A 250 -21.62 -2.84 17.38
N GLY A 251 -20.51 -2.87 18.12
CA GLY A 251 -19.56 -3.98 18.13
C GLY A 251 -18.74 -4.12 16.83
N GLY A 252 -18.79 -3.13 15.93
CA GLY A 252 -18.04 -3.17 14.68
C GLY A 252 -16.59 -2.70 14.81
N THR A 253 -15.86 -2.76 13.71
CA THR A 253 -14.42 -2.46 13.65
C THR A 253 -14.13 -1.29 12.72
N ILE A 254 -13.29 -0.37 13.14
CA ILE A 254 -12.73 0.71 12.32
C ILE A 254 -11.24 0.43 12.12
N VAL A 255 -10.81 0.39 10.87
CA VAL A 255 -9.41 0.18 10.48
C VAL A 255 -8.82 1.50 10.00
N MET A 256 -7.85 2.04 10.72
CA MET A 256 -7.08 3.20 10.29
C MET A 256 -5.93 2.72 9.41
N PHE A 257 -6.07 2.94 8.10
CA PHE A 257 -5.09 2.53 7.09
C PHE A 257 -4.36 3.73 6.49
N GLY A 258 -5.07 4.80 6.13
CA GLY A 258 -4.46 6.01 5.60
C GLY A 258 -3.56 6.69 6.64
N VAL A 259 -2.34 7.09 6.22
CA VAL A 259 -1.34 7.69 7.11
C VAL A 259 -1.70 9.15 7.40
N PRO A 260 -2.01 9.52 8.65
CA PRO A 260 -2.29 10.92 9.00
C PRO A 260 -1.04 11.79 8.89
N THR A 261 -1.22 13.05 8.58
CA THR A 261 -0.12 14.03 8.62
C THR A 261 0.45 14.14 10.04
N LYS A 262 1.79 14.23 10.17
CA LYS A 262 2.44 14.37 11.48
C LYS A 262 1.85 15.54 12.28
N GLY A 263 1.42 15.27 13.50
CA GLY A 263 0.80 16.25 14.40
C GLY A 263 -0.68 16.53 14.12
N ALA A 264 -1.30 15.87 13.16
CA ALA A 264 -2.74 15.96 12.94
C ALA A 264 -3.51 15.42 14.15
N LYS A 265 -4.60 16.09 14.49
CA LYS A 265 -5.47 15.74 15.62
C LYS A 265 -6.90 15.65 15.13
N VAL A 266 -7.67 14.76 15.74
CA VAL A 266 -9.11 14.63 15.54
C VAL A 266 -9.79 14.55 16.91
N GLU A 267 -10.87 15.28 17.06
CA GLU A 267 -11.73 15.22 18.25
C GLU A 267 -12.83 14.20 18.00
N LEU A 268 -12.95 13.22 18.91
CA LEU A 268 -13.93 12.14 18.85
C LEU A 268 -14.77 12.13 20.13
N ASP A 269 -16.05 11.82 20.00
CA ASP A 269 -16.88 11.50 21.16
C ASP A 269 -16.55 10.09 21.66
N MET A 270 -15.74 10.02 22.70
CA MET A 270 -15.32 8.75 23.29
C MET A 270 -16.45 8.02 24.01
N SER A 271 -17.53 8.73 24.43
CA SER A 271 -18.71 8.09 25.01
C SER A 271 -19.46 7.27 23.95
N GLU A 272 -19.51 7.75 22.72
CA GLU A 272 -20.06 7.02 21.59
C GLU A 272 -19.22 5.79 21.24
N VAL A 273 -17.89 5.95 21.13
CA VAL A 273 -16.96 4.83 20.87
C VAL A 273 -17.15 3.73 21.92
N TYR A 274 -17.21 4.13 23.21
CA TYR A 274 -17.39 3.20 24.32
C TYR A 274 -18.78 2.52 24.28
N SER A 275 -19.85 3.30 24.16
CA SER A 275 -21.22 2.77 24.21
C SER A 275 -21.59 1.89 23.01
N LYS A 276 -20.96 2.13 21.86
CA LYS A 276 -21.08 1.26 20.68
C LYS A 276 -20.18 0.01 20.78
N GLY A 277 -19.24 -0.06 21.73
CA GLY A 277 -18.30 -1.17 21.87
C GLY A 277 -17.39 -1.31 20.65
N LEU A 278 -16.89 -0.19 20.10
CA LEU A 278 -16.11 -0.19 18.87
C LEU A 278 -14.69 -0.69 19.07
N THR A 279 -14.18 -1.44 18.10
CA THR A 279 -12.77 -1.77 17.98
C THR A 279 -12.13 -0.83 16.96
N ILE A 280 -11.05 -0.14 17.37
CA ILE A 280 -10.25 0.69 16.44
C ILE A 280 -8.87 0.06 16.33
N VAL A 281 -8.49 -0.33 15.11
CA VAL A 281 -7.20 -0.95 14.82
C VAL A 281 -6.41 -0.11 13.83
N ASN A 282 -5.09 -0.11 13.97
CA ASN A 282 -4.17 0.55 13.05
C ASN A 282 -3.42 -0.49 12.23
N SER A 283 -3.20 -0.19 10.95
CA SER A 283 -2.30 -0.98 10.10
C SER A 283 -1.22 -0.07 9.53
N TYR A 284 0.01 -0.51 9.65
CA TYR A 284 1.17 0.26 9.19
C TYR A 284 2.12 -0.64 8.39
N ALA A 285 2.41 -0.23 7.14
CA ALA A 285 3.32 -0.90 6.22
C ALA A 285 2.95 -2.38 5.95
N ALA A 286 3.89 -3.19 5.49
CA ALA A 286 3.74 -4.62 5.27
C ALA A 286 4.96 -5.39 5.81
N SER A 287 4.76 -6.64 6.21
CA SER A 287 5.82 -7.59 6.50
C SER A 287 6.14 -8.45 5.27
N ASP A 288 7.22 -9.23 5.33
CA ASP A 288 7.57 -10.13 4.24
C ASP A 288 6.62 -11.36 4.17
N PHE A 289 5.86 -11.64 5.21
CA PHE A 289 4.73 -12.57 5.16
C PHE A 289 3.60 -12.02 4.30
N ASP A 290 3.26 -10.74 4.49
CA ASP A 290 2.20 -10.07 3.73
C ASP A 290 2.58 -9.94 2.24
N THR A 291 3.86 -9.67 1.93
CA THR A 291 4.34 -9.60 0.53
C THR A 291 4.29 -10.94 -0.18
N LYS A 292 4.60 -12.05 0.52
CA LYS A 292 4.44 -13.41 -0.02
C LYS A 292 2.97 -13.71 -0.32
N GLU A 293 2.06 -13.40 0.61
CA GLU A 293 0.62 -13.58 0.40
C GLU A 293 0.11 -12.74 -0.78
N ALA A 294 0.60 -11.49 -0.91
CA ALA A 294 0.25 -10.63 -2.04
C ALA A 294 0.73 -11.22 -3.37
N LEU A 295 1.99 -11.69 -3.44
CA LEU A 295 2.52 -12.38 -4.60
C LEU A 295 1.65 -13.58 -5.00
N GLU A 296 1.26 -14.42 -4.06
CA GLU A 296 0.41 -15.59 -4.30
C GLU A 296 -0.96 -15.19 -4.86
N LYS A 297 -1.62 -14.17 -4.27
CA LYS A 297 -2.93 -13.71 -4.73
C LYS A 297 -2.89 -13.10 -6.13
N ILE A 298 -1.83 -12.38 -6.47
CA ILE A 298 -1.67 -11.79 -7.81
C ILE A 298 -1.30 -12.87 -8.83
N SER A 299 -0.32 -13.72 -8.54
CA SER A 299 0.16 -14.76 -9.47
C SER A 299 -0.89 -15.84 -9.76
N SER A 300 -1.72 -16.20 -8.75
CA SER A 300 -2.85 -17.10 -8.92
C SER A 300 -4.08 -16.44 -9.56
N LYS A 301 -4.01 -15.13 -9.87
CA LYS A 301 -5.12 -14.33 -10.43
C LYS A 301 -6.37 -14.26 -9.54
N GLN A 302 -6.24 -14.55 -8.23
CA GLN A 302 -7.31 -14.28 -7.27
C GLN A 302 -7.61 -12.79 -7.16
N ILE A 303 -6.56 -11.95 -7.28
CA ILE A 303 -6.69 -10.50 -7.37
C ILE A 303 -6.02 -10.03 -8.65
N ASN A 304 -6.79 -9.41 -9.54
CA ASN A 304 -6.28 -8.81 -10.76
C ASN A 304 -5.92 -7.33 -10.51
N VAL A 305 -4.66 -7.10 -10.15
CA VAL A 305 -4.15 -5.73 -9.89
C VAL A 305 -3.87 -4.94 -11.16
N SER A 306 -3.72 -5.59 -12.32
CA SER A 306 -3.42 -4.90 -13.59
C SER A 306 -4.51 -3.89 -13.97
N GLN A 307 -5.76 -4.14 -13.57
CA GLN A 307 -6.89 -3.25 -13.80
C GLN A 307 -6.73 -1.88 -13.11
N LEU A 308 -5.91 -1.79 -12.05
CA LEU A 308 -5.68 -0.54 -11.32
C LEU A 308 -4.61 0.32 -11.99
N ILE A 309 -3.79 -0.24 -12.86
CA ILE A 309 -2.70 0.47 -13.53
C ILE A 309 -3.30 1.28 -14.68
N THR A 310 -3.45 2.58 -14.47
CA THR A 310 -4.07 3.48 -15.47
C THR A 310 -3.05 4.20 -16.34
N HIS A 311 -1.85 4.46 -15.79
CA HIS A 311 -0.82 5.22 -16.48
C HIS A 311 0.56 4.61 -16.29
N LYS A 312 1.38 4.71 -17.31
CA LYS A 312 2.77 4.29 -17.32
C LYS A 312 3.63 5.44 -17.85
N TYR A 313 4.77 5.67 -17.23
CA TYR A 313 5.76 6.67 -17.58
C TYR A 313 7.15 6.03 -17.61
N ASN A 314 8.07 6.58 -18.37
CA ASN A 314 9.47 6.21 -18.30
C ASN A 314 10.14 6.93 -17.11
N LEU A 315 11.28 6.43 -16.66
CA LEU A 315 12.03 7.03 -15.55
C LEU A 315 12.36 8.52 -15.80
N GLN A 316 12.67 8.91 -17.03
CA GLN A 316 12.94 10.30 -17.42
C GLN A 316 11.74 11.22 -17.29
N GLU A 317 10.53 10.67 -17.29
CA GLU A 317 9.27 11.39 -17.14
C GLU A 317 8.79 11.44 -15.68
N CYS A 318 9.65 11.06 -14.72
CA CYS A 318 9.32 10.89 -13.30
C CYS A 318 8.67 12.15 -12.72
N GLN A 319 9.15 13.36 -13.06
CA GLN A 319 8.53 14.62 -12.62
C GLN A 319 7.08 14.74 -13.08
N GLN A 320 6.78 14.41 -14.33
CA GLN A 320 5.42 14.48 -14.87
C GLN A 320 4.52 13.44 -14.20
N ALA A 321 5.03 12.23 -14.02
CA ALA A 321 4.33 11.15 -13.34
C ALA A 321 3.93 11.50 -11.91
N PHE A 322 4.82 12.14 -11.16
CA PHE A 322 4.54 12.59 -9.79
C PHE A 322 3.55 13.76 -9.74
N VAL A 323 3.63 14.72 -10.68
CA VAL A 323 2.63 15.80 -10.81
C VAL A 323 1.25 15.19 -11.10
N HIS A 324 1.18 14.23 -12.02
CA HIS A 324 -0.06 13.51 -12.33
C HIS A 324 -0.58 12.70 -11.12
N ALA A 325 0.29 12.01 -10.41
CA ALA A 325 -0.10 11.29 -9.20
C ALA A 325 -0.65 12.23 -8.11
N LYS A 326 -0.10 13.43 -8.00
CA LYS A 326 -0.57 14.47 -7.06
C LYS A 326 -1.94 15.03 -7.44
N SER A 327 -2.16 15.34 -8.72
CA SER A 327 -3.48 15.84 -9.19
C SER A 327 -4.55 14.76 -9.08
N GLY A 328 -4.18 13.50 -9.31
CA GLY A 328 -5.11 12.37 -9.34
C GLY A 328 -6.08 12.41 -10.53
N ASP A 329 -5.82 13.25 -11.53
CA ASP A 329 -6.68 13.44 -12.70
C ASP A 329 -6.78 12.15 -13.53
N ASN A 330 -7.93 11.51 -13.48
CA ASN A 330 -8.20 10.23 -14.17
C ASN A 330 -7.14 9.14 -13.90
N ALA A 331 -6.46 9.22 -12.75
CA ALA A 331 -5.41 8.29 -12.38
C ALA A 331 -5.75 7.46 -11.14
N MET A 332 -5.55 6.14 -11.25
CA MET A 332 -5.52 5.23 -10.12
C MET A 332 -4.07 4.91 -9.79
N LYS A 333 -3.48 3.86 -10.35
CA LYS A 333 -2.07 3.55 -10.11
C LYS A 333 -1.22 3.99 -11.30
N ILE A 334 -0.14 4.68 -10.99
CA ILE A 334 0.89 5.10 -11.95
C ILE A 334 2.13 4.25 -11.72
N ILE A 335 2.67 3.69 -12.79
CA ILE A 335 3.90 2.88 -12.81
C ILE A 335 4.97 3.61 -13.60
N ILE A 336 6.18 3.62 -13.06
CA ILE A 336 7.40 4.03 -13.75
C ILE A 336 8.08 2.79 -14.31
N ASN A 337 8.32 2.75 -15.61
CA ASN A 337 9.04 1.68 -16.32
C ASN A 337 10.45 2.15 -16.70
N ASN A 338 11.35 1.15 -16.89
CA ASN A 338 12.73 1.37 -17.38
C ASN A 338 13.16 0.23 -18.33
#